data_8577b6b36aa13b104b67e0b1a8fb7ca2
#
_entry.id   8577b6b36aa13b104b67e0b1a8fb7ca2
#
_cell.length_a   1.000
_cell.length_b   1.000
_cell.length_c   1.000
_cell.angle_alpha   90.00
_cell.angle_beta   90.00
_cell.angle_gamma   90.00
#
_symmetry.space_group_name_H-M   'P 1'
#
loop_
_entity.id
_entity.type
_entity.pdbx_description
1 polymer ?
#
loop_
_entity_poly.entity_id
_entity_poly.type
_entity_poly.pdbx_seq_one_letter_code
_entity_poly.pdbx_strand_id
1 'polypeptide(L)'
;MSHPVCLDVKVVAFDLDGTLVDTLPDLHTATNLTLNDLGYGAVSRDIVRRYIGQGIEYLLKELFKSLKINTGKEDFVKLAAQFRNHYAVHVCDESVLFPEMLEVLQSLQEKGMGIACLTNKSE
;
A
#
# COMPACT_ATOMS: atom_id res chain seq x y z
N MET A 1 5.30 9.88 -17.58
CA MET A 1 5.96 8.61 -17.83
C MET A 1 7.28 8.83 -18.55
N SER A 2 8.35 8.32 -17.99
CA SER A 2 9.64 8.44 -18.63
C SER A 2 9.65 7.66 -19.93
N HIS A 3 10.21 8.26 -20.96
CA HIS A 3 10.36 7.58 -22.23
C HIS A 3 11.45 6.52 -22.13
N PRO A 4 11.27 5.42 -22.83
CA PRO A 4 12.33 4.46 -22.93
C PRO A 4 13.51 5.10 -23.65
N VAL A 5 14.54 5.32 -22.92
CA VAL A 5 15.85 5.47 -23.54
C VAL A 5 16.19 4.11 -24.08
N CYS A 6 16.89 4.04 -25.19
CA CYS A 6 17.36 2.75 -25.72
C CYS A 6 18.41 2.16 -24.77
N LEU A 7 17.96 1.64 -23.67
CA LEU A 7 18.78 0.91 -22.73
C LEU A 7 18.57 -0.58 -22.95
N ASP A 8 19.62 -1.33 -22.85
CA ASP A 8 19.56 -2.78 -22.92
C ASP A 8 19.07 -3.34 -21.58
N VAL A 9 17.80 -3.03 -21.27
CA VAL A 9 17.17 -3.40 -20.02
C VAL A 9 16.49 -4.76 -20.18
N LYS A 10 16.82 -5.70 -19.31
CA LYS A 10 16.26 -7.05 -19.31
C LYS A 10 15.19 -7.28 -18.26
N VAL A 11 15.16 -6.44 -17.21
CA VAL A 11 14.23 -6.55 -16.10
C VAL A 11 13.72 -5.17 -15.76
N VAL A 12 12.40 -5.05 -15.55
CA VAL A 12 11.77 -3.84 -15.04
C VAL A 12 11.16 -4.16 -13.69
N ALA A 13 11.46 -3.33 -12.69
CA ALA A 13 10.93 -3.46 -11.35
C ALA A 13 9.85 -2.40 -11.12
N PHE A 14 8.76 -2.81 -10.48
CA PHE A 14 7.65 -1.93 -10.14
C PHE A 14 7.40 -1.93 -8.64
N ASP A 15 7.03 -0.77 -8.09
CA ASP A 15 6.43 -0.70 -6.77
C ASP A 15 5.02 -1.29 -6.84
N LEU A 16 4.61 -2.06 -5.83
CA LEU A 16 3.31 -2.71 -5.83
C LEU A 16 2.19 -1.75 -5.44
N ASP A 17 2.30 -1.17 -4.24
CA ASP A 17 1.22 -0.35 -3.67
C ASP A 17 1.14 1.00 -4.38
N GLY A 18 -0.05 1.30 -4.94
CA GLY A 18 -0.28 2.57 -5.62
C GLY A 18 0.32 2.67 -7.01
N THR A 19 1.05 1.64 -7.48
CA THR A 19 1.63 1.60 -8.83
C THR A 19 1.03 0.48 -9.66
N LEU A 20 1.23 -0.77 -9.26
CA LEU A 20 0.65 -1.92 -9.97
C LEU A 20 -0.76 -2.21 -9.51
N VAL A 21 -1.00 -2.13 -8.21
CA VAL A 21 -2.26 -2.52 -7.59
C VAL A 21 -2.81 -1.34 -6.80
N ASP A 22 -4.08 -1.05 -6.97
CA ASP A 22 -4.77 -0.08 -6.14
C ASP A 22 -5.16 -0.75 -4.82
N THR A 23 -4.29 -0.63 -3.83
CA THR A 23 -4.47 -1.20 -2.51
C THR A 23 -5.17 -0.25 -1.54
N LEU A 24 -5.46 0.98 -1.96
CA LEU A 24 -6.06 1.99 -1.09
C LEU A 24 -7.38 1.54 -0.45
N PRO A 25 -8.32 0.91 -1.18
CA PRO A 25 -9.58 0.50 -0.55
C PRO A 25 -9.38 -0.43 0.64
N ASP A 26 -8.51 -1.42 0.51
CA ASP A 26 -8.27 -2.40 1.58
C ASP A 26 -7.46 -1.81 2.73
N LEU A 27 -6.47 -0.97 2.44
CA LEU A 27 -5.72 -0.26 3.46
C LEU A 27 -6.61 0.71 4.24
N HIS A 28 -7.52 1.38 3.55
CA HIS A 28 -8.50 2.28 4.17
C HIS A 28 -9.44 1.50 5.11
N THR A 29 -9.92 0.36 4.69
CA THR A 29 -10.76 -0.52 5.51
C THR A 29 -10.03 -0.95 6.78
N ALA A 30 -8.81 -1.46 6.64
CA ALA A 30 -8.00 -1.88 7.79
C ALA A 30 -7.71 -0.73 8.74
N THR A 31 -7.42 0.45 8.21
CA THR A 31 -7.18 1.66 9.00
C THR A 31 -8.40 2.02 9.84
N ASN A 32 -9.58 2.06 9.22
CA ASN A 32 -10.80 2.43 9.93
C ASN A 32 -11.22 1.38 10.95
N LEU A 33 -11.02 0.11 10.68
CA LEU A 33 -11.28 -0.95 11.67
C LEU A 33 -10.35 -0.79 12.88
N THR A 34 -9.10 -0.50 12.65
CA THR A 34 -8.13 -0.27 13.73
C THR A 34 -8.51 0.97 14.55
N LEU A 35 -8.86 2.06 13.90
CA LEU A 35 -9.30 3.28 14.60
C LEU A 35 -10.57 3.03 15.39
N ASN A 36 -11.52 2.30 14.83
CA ASN A 36 -12.76 1.95 15.51
C ASN A 36 -12.51 1.14 16.78
N ASP A 37 -11.58 0.19 16.72
CA ASP A 37 -11.20 -0.62 17.89
C ASP A 37 -10.64 0.25 19.02
N LEU A 38 -10.03 1.37 18.68
CA LEU A 38 -9.49 2.33 19.65
C LEU A 38 -10.48 3.40 20.08
N GLY A 39 -11.69 3.39 19.52
CA GLY A 39 -12.71 4.38 19.82
C GLY A 39 -12.58 5.69 19.06
N TYR A 40 -11.79 5.72 17.98
CA TYR A 40 -11.66 6.91 17.14
C TYR A 40 -12.59 6.83 15.93
N GLY A 41 -12.89 7.97 15.35
CA GLY A 41 -13.72 8.06 14.16
C GLY A 41 -12.99 7.61 12.90
N ALA A 42 -13.75 7.34 11.85
CA ALA A 42 -13.21 6.95 10.56
C ALA A 42 -12.50 8.11 9.86
N VAL A 43 -11.51 7.79 9.04
CA VAL A 43 -10.80 8.76 8.21
C VAL A 43 -11.11 8.53 6.73
N SER A 44 -10.89 9.55 5.91
CA SER A 44 -11.13 9.47 4.47
C SER A 44 -10.01 8.70 3.76
N ARG A 45 -10.32 8.22 2.56
CA ARG A 45 -9.31 7.59 1.69
C ARG A 45 -8.18 8.53 1.34
N ASP A 46 -8.46 9.83 1.20
CA ASP A 46 -7.44 10.83 0.85
C ASP A 46 -6.35 10.94 1.92
N ILE A 47 -6.74 10.82 3.18
CA ILE A 47 -5.78 10.84 4.28
C ILE A 47 -4.88 9.60 4.23
N VAL A 48 -5.48 8.42 4.04
CA VAL A 48 -4.72 7.17 3.95
C VAL A 48 -3.80 7.18 2.72
N ARG A 49 -4.29 7.68 1.60
CA ARG A 49 -3.52 7.76 0.35
C ARG A 49 -2.20 8.50 0.51
N ARG A 50 -2.16 9.53 1.35
CA ARG A 50 -0.94 10.33 1.56
C ARG A 50 0.24 9.53 2.11
N TYR A 51 -0.04 8.43 2.78
CA TYR A 51 0.97 7.69 3.54
C TYR A 51 1.22 6.28 3.01
N ILE A 52 0.68 5.95 1.86
CA ILE A 52 0.88 4.65 1.20
C ILE A 52 2.25 4.62 0.52
N GLY A 53 2.87 3.45 0.52
CA GLY A 53 4.08 3.18 -0.24
C GLY A 53 5.34 2.99 0.58
N GLN A 54 5.31 3.28 1.88
CA GLN A 54 6.47 3.14 2.75
C GLN A 54 6.26 2.15 3.89
N GLY A 55 5.27 1.28 3.76
CA GLY A 55 4.97 0.24 4.73
C GLY A 55 3.93 0.63 5.75
N ILE A 56 3.45 -0.37 6.48
CA ILE A 56 2.36 -0.22 7.45
C ILE A 56 2.78 0.65 8.63
N GLU A 57 3.99 0.48 9.12
CA GLU A 57 4.47 1.25 10.26
C GLU A 57 4.56 2.74 9.95
N TYR A 58 5.05 3.09 8.78
CA TYR A 58 5.08 4.47 8.31
C TYR A 58 3.67 5.04 8.20
N LEU A 59 2.75 4.31 7.57
CA LEU A 59 1.36 4.71 7.43
C LEU A 59 0.74 5.03 8.79
N LEU A 60 0.87 4.12 9.75
CA LEU A 60 0.28 4.29 11.08
C LEU A 60 0.93 5.43 11.86
N LYS A 61 2.26 5.55 11.81
CA LYS A 61 2.97 6.64 12.49
C LYS A 61 2.52 8.00 11.99
N GLU A 62 2.52 8.19 10.68
CA GLU A 62 2.16 9.48 10.07
C GLU A 62 0.68 9.78 10.25
N LEU A 63 -0.17 8.77 10.15
CA LEU A 63 -1.59 8.94 10.37
C LEU A 63 -1.89 9.40 11.79
N PHE A 64 -1.31 8.74 12.79
CA PHE A 64 -1.55 9.08 14.18
C PHE A 64 -0.97 10.46 14.53
N LYS A 65 0.17 10.78 13.97
CA LYS A 65 0.75 12.12 14.11
C LYS A 65 -0.20 13.18 13.54
N SER A 66 -0.80 12.93 12.39
CA SER A 66 -1.75 13.87 11.77
C SER A 66 -3.04 14.00 12.58
N LEU A 67 -3.47 12.94 13.23
CA LEU A 67 -4.66 12.93 14.09
C LEU A 67 -4.36 13.37 15.53
N LYS A 68 -3.11 13.68 15.83
CA LYS A 68 -2.64 14.07 17.18
C LYS A 68 -2.92 12.99 18.23
N ILE A 69 -2.78 11.75 17.84
CA ILE A 69 -2.93 10.60 18.73
C ILE A 69 -1.53 10.20 19.21
N ASN A 70 -1.32 10.24 20.52
CA ASN A 70 -0.07 9.82 21.13
C ASN A 70 -0.16 8.36 21.55
N THR A 71 0.79 7.56 21.10
CA THR A 71 0.93 6.17 21.53
C THR A 71 2.34 5.91 22.03
N GLY A 72 2.47 5.12 23.09
CA GLY A 72 3.76 4.62 23.53
C GLY A 72 4.27 3.55 22.55
N LYS A 73 5.55 3.19 22.68
CA LYS A 73 6.16 2.18 21.79
C LYS A 73 5.45 0.83 21.87
N GLU A 74 5.10 0.38 23.08
CA GLU A 74 4.41 -0.90 23.27
C GLU A 74 3.02 -0.87 22.69
N ASP A 75 2.30 0.21 22.89
CA ASP A 75 0.96 0.38 22.35
C ASP A 75 1.00 0.46 20.83
N PHE A 76 2.01 1.10 20.27
CA PHE A 76 2.19 1.16 18.82
C PHE A 76 2.43 -0.22 18.22
N VAL A 77 3.25 -1.07 18.86
CA VAL A 77 3.50 -2.44 18.39
C VAL A 77 2.21 -3.25 18.38
N LYS A 78 1.40 -3.17 19.44
CA LYS A 78 0.11 -3.85 19.51
C LYS A 78 -0.83 -3.37 18.42
N LEU A 79 -0.84 -2.09 18.18
CA LEU A 79 -1.69 -1.44 17.21
C LEU A 79 -1.31 -1.82 15.78
N ALA A 80 -0.02 -1.88 15.49
CA ALA A 80 0.47 -2.34 14.20
C ALA A 80 0.10 -3.81 13.96
N ALA A 81 0.20 -4.64 14.99
CA ALA A 81 -0.22 -6.04 14.93
C ALA A 81 -1.73 -6.15 14.65
N GLN A 82 -2.52 -5.33 15.31
CA GLN A 82 -3.97 -5.29 15.11
C GLN A 82 -4.34 -4.85 13.70
N PHE A 83 -3.66 -3.83 13.19
CA PHE A 83 -3.83 -3.40 11.80
C PHE A 83 -3.49 -4.54 10.83
N ARG A 84 -2.38 -5.23 11.04
CA ARG A 84 -1.98 -6.36 10.19
C ARG A 84 -3.02 -7.48 10.20
N ASN A 85 -3.63 -7.75 11.34
CA ASN A 85 -4.70 -8.74 11.44
C ASN A 85 -5.92 -8.33 10.63
N HIS A 86 -6.37 -7.08 10.73
CA HIS A 86 -7.47 -6.58 9.92
C HIS A 86 -7.13 -6.62 8.43
N TYR A 87 -5.93 -6.20 8.08
CA TYR A 87 -5.51 -6.18 6.69
C TYR A 87 -5.40 -7.60 6.11
N ALA A 88 -4.92 -8.56 6.88
CA ALA A 88 -4.83 -9.96 6.45
C ALA A 88 -6.19 -10.56 6.12
N VAL A 89 -7.23 -10.19 6.88
CA VAL A 89 -8.60 -10.64 6.63
C VAL A 89 -9.18 -10.02 5.36
N HIS A 90 -8.86 -8.74 5.09
CA HIS A 90 -9.47 -7.97 4.02
C HIS A 90 -8.54 -7.72 2.83
N VAL A 91 -7.36 -8.31 2.82
CA VAL A 91 -6.40 -8.11 1.74
C VAL A 91 -6.99 -8.60 0.41
N CYS A 92 -6.93 -7.75 -0.59
CA CYS A 92 -7.47 -8.00 -1.93
C CYS A 92 -9.00 -8.11 -2.01
N ASP A 93 -9.74 -7.66 -0.99
CA ASP A 93 -11.20 -7.62 -1.06
C ASP A 93 -11.66 -6.65 -2.16
N GLU A 94 -11.07 -5.47 -2.19
CA GLU A 94 -11.40 -4.43 -3.16
C GLU A 94 -10.19 -3.94 -3.96
N SER A 95 -9.00 -4.46 -3.68
CA SER A 95 -7.79 -4.06 -4.38
C SER A 95 -7.78 -4.65 -5.79
N VAL A 96 -7.48 -3.82 -6.78
CA VAL A 96 -7.45 -4.22 -8.18
C VAL A 96 -6.19 -3.67 -8.84
N LEU A 97 -5.74 -4.38 -9.88
CA LEU A 97 -4.67 -3.91 -10.74
C LEU A 97 -5.16 -2.66 -11.49
N PHE A 98 -4.34 -1.60 -11.51
CA PHE A 98 -4.66 -0.44 -12.32
C PHE A 98 -4.74 -0.85 -13.81
N PRO A 99 -5.81 -0.47 -14.54
CA PRO A 99 -5.98 -0.92 -15.93
C PRO A 99 -4.82 -0.58 -16.84
N GLU A 100 -4.23 0.61 -16.66
CA GLU A 100 -3.08 1.05 -17.44
C GLU A 100 -1.87 0.13 -17.24
N MET A 101 -1.74 -0.44 -16.07
CA MET A 101 -0.60 -1.29 -15.74
C MET A 101 -0.69 -2.66 -16.41
N LEU A 102 -1.89 -3.16 -16.66
CA LEU A 102 -2.06 -4.42 -17.39
C LEU A 102 -1.47 -4.31 -18.79
N GLU A 103 -1.76 -3.22 -19.48
CA GLU A 103 -1.22 -2.96 -20.82
C GLU A 103 0.29 -2.85 -20.81
N VAL A 104 0.85 -2.15 -19.83
CA VAL A 104 2.30 -2.00 -19.66
C VAL A 104 2.96 -3.36 -19.44
N LEU A 105 2.40 -4.17 -18.55
CA LEU A 105 2.95 -5.49 -18.23
C LEU A 105 2.92 -6.41 -19.46
N GLN A 106 1.82 -6.41 -20.21
CA GLN A 106 1.69 -7.19 -21.43
C GLN A 106 2.71 -6.77 -22.48
N SER A 107 2.89 -5.45 -22.66
CA SER A 107 3.87 -4.92 -23.61
C SER A 107 5.30 -5.32 -23.25
N LEU A 108 5.66 -5.27 -21.96
CA LEU A 108 6.98 -5.69 -21.50
C LEU A 108 7.20 -7.18 -21.72
N GLN A 109 6.19 -7.99 -21.46
CA GLN A 109 6.24 -9.43 -21.67
C GLN A 109 6.46 -9.79 -23.14
N GLU A 110 5.77 -9.10 -24.03
CA GLU A 110 5.93 -9.28 -25.48
C GLU A 110 7.35 -8.95 -25.96
N LYS A 111 8.01 -8.01 -25.28
CA LYS A 111 9.40 -7.63 -25.58
C LYS A 111 10.41 -8.58 -24.95
N GLY A 112 9.96 -9.60 -24.23
CA GLY A 112 10.83 -10.56 -23.56
C GLY A 112 11.53 -10.03 -22.35
N MET A 113 11.02 -8.96 -21.73
CA MET A 113 11.60 -8.36 -20.54
C MET A 113 11.10 -9.05 -19.29
N GLY A 114 11.98 -9.25 -18.31
CA GLY A 114 11.60 -9.70 -16.99
C GLY A 114 10.87 -8.62 -16.21
N ILE A 115 9.92 -9.03 -15.38
CA ILE A 115 9.12 -8.13 -14.54
C ILE A 115 9.31 -8.53 -13.09
N ALA A 116 9.58 -7.54 -12.23
CA ALA A 116 9.71 -7.74 -10.79
C ALA A 116 8.84 -6.73 -10.04
N CYS A 117 8.29 -7.17 -8.92
CA CYS A 117 7.54 -6.30 -8.02
C CYS A 117 8.37 -6.03 -6.77
N LEU A 118 8.47 -4.75 -6.41
CA LEU A 118 9.07 -4.32 -5.15
C LEU A 118 7.94 -3.83 -4.24
N THR A 119 7.94 -4.29 -2.99
CA THR A 119 6.90 -3.90 -2.06
C THR A 119 7.45 -3.77 -0.64
N ASN A 120 6.89 -2.82 0.11
CA ASN A 120 7.11 -2.68 1.55
C ASN A 120 6.03 -3.39 2.37
N LYS A 121 5.14 -4.12 1.70
CA LYS A 121 4.06 -4.84 2.35
C LYS A 121 4.62 -6.05 3.10
N SER A 122 4.21 -6.20 4.35
CA SER A 122 4.50 -7.40 5.13
C SER A 122 3.61 -8.55 4.65
N GLU A 123 4.19 -9.70 4.53
CA GLU A 123 3.43 -10.92 4.25
C GLU A 123 2.78 -11.48 5.52
#